data_10d49f57bfea02f7ee674ccbd2d83db4
#
_entry.id   10d49f57bfea02f7ee674ccbd2d83db4
#
_cell.length_a   1.000
_cell.length_b   1.000
_cell.length_c   1.000
_cell.angle_alpha   90.00
_cell.angle_beta   90.00
_cell.angle_gamma   90.00
#
_symmetry.space_group_name_H-M   'P 1'
#
loop_
_entity.id
_entity.type
_entity.pdbx_description
1 polymer ?
#
loop_
_entity_poly.entity_id
_entity_poly.type
_entity_poly.pdbx_seq_one_letter_code
_entity_poly.pdbx_strand_id
1 'polypeptide(L)'
;MEDENYGVEFLGEKLVPISEGETILHASLRAGIQHYHVCGGNSKCSTCRVLILGGMENLSEINEKENALRKRILLPKNVRLACQTQVTGEPVLLKRIIRDRTDIHLYVHKIDDEERHQIGEEKELALFFLDIRNFTPLMEASLPFDVIHIISRLYLLFEKVIKKFNGEIIETAGDGLYVAFGFDTTLEDAATNAYHAATNLFKELRNFNKDYLEPYFSHSVNVGIGIHAGRVIMGSIALNKKEQLKVMGLPANIASRLQDATRELNNNFIVSAYCYSLIKCEPVAEKVTISLKGISGGQEVYLLGERFV
;
A
#
# COMPACT_ATOMS: atom_id res chain seq x y z
N MET A 1 -12.41 52.81 -2.70
CA MET A 1 -12.61 51.37 -2.89
C MET A 1 -11.96 50.75 -1.67
N GLU A 2 -12.79 50.35 -0.72
CA GLU A 2 -12.34 49.59 0.45
C GLU A 2 -11.79 48.26 -0.05
N ASP A 3 -10.53 48.02 0.22
CA ASP A 3 -9.94 46.70 -0.02
C ASP A 3 -10.77 45.66 0.80
N GLU A 4 -11.60 44.90 0.15
CA GLU A 4 -12.30 43.77 0.78
C GLU A 4 -11.21 42.84 1.33
N ASN A 5 -11.11 42.83 2.65
CA ASN A 5 -9.98 42.21 3.37
C ASN A 5 -10.27 40.70 3.49
N TYR A 6 -10.18 39.99 2.37
CA TYR A 6 -10.22 38.53 2.39
C TYR A 6 -9.04 38.00 3.20
N GLY A 7 -9.26 37.07 4.07
CA GLY A 7 -8.20 36.53 4.92
C GLY A 7 -8.42 35.08 5.33
N VAL A 8 -7.33 34.41 5.63
CA VAL A 8 -7.32 33.07 6.22
C VAL A 8 -6.53 33.10 7.50
N GLU A 9 -7.18 32.79 8.60
CA GLU A 9 -6.53 32.59 9.88
C GLU A 9 -6.13 31.12 10.05
N PHE A 10 -4.83 30.86 10.02
CA PHE A 10 -4.27 29.55 10.36
C PHE A 10 -4.15 29.46 11.87
N LEU A 11 -5.04 28.68 12.51
CA LEU A 11 -5.17 28.60 13.97
C LEU A 11 -3.84 28.31 14.66
N GLY A 12 -3.44 29.26 15.54
CA GLY A 12 -2.19 29.19 16.28
C GLY A 12 -0.93 29.48 15.45
N GLU A 13 -1.10 29.97 14.21
CA GLU A 13 0.03 30.33 13.33
C GLU A 13 -0.05 31.80 12.90
N LYS A 14 -0.89 32.15 11.94
CA LYS A 14 -0.87 33.44 11.27
C LYS A 14 -2.19 33.76 10.58
N LEU A 15 -2.61 35.01 10.60
CA LEU A 15 -3.61 35.56 9.68
C LEU A 15 -2.89 35.94 8.37
N VAL A 16 -3.39 35.43 7.27
CA VAL A 16 -2.83 35.66 5.93
C VAL A 16 -3.85 36.36 5.07
N PRO A 17 -3.56 37.59 4.59
CA PRO A 17 -4.38 38.23 3.57
C PRO A 17 -4.38 37.39 2.30
N ILE A 18 -5.54 37.25 1.65
CA ILE A 18 -5.72 36.48 0.42
C ILE A 18 -6.25 37.40 -0.68
N SER A 19 -5.73 37.23 -1.89
CA SER A 19 -6.20 37.99 -3.06
C SER A 19 -7.38 37.27 -3.71
N GLU A 20 -8.25 38.03 -4.39
CA GLU A 20 -9.36 37.46 -5.15
C GLU A 20 -8.84 36.42 -6.15
N GLY A 21 -9.47 35.24 -6.17
CA GLY A 21 -9.08 34.11 -7.02
C GLY A 21 -7.84 33.34 -6.55
N GLU A 22 -7.18 33.77 -5.48
CA GLU A 22 -6.04 33.06 -4.90
C GLU A 22 -6.53 31.86 -4.07
N THR A 23 -5.86 30.71 -4.20
CA THR A 23 -6.17 29.56 -3.38
C THR A 23 -5.55 29.65 -1.99
N ILE A 24 -6.16 29.01 -1.00
CA ILE A 24 -5.62 28.94 0.37
C ILE A 24 -4.18 28.41 0.38
N LEU A 25 -3.86 27.45 -0.50
CA LEU A 25 -2.50 26.93 -0.63
C LEU A 25 -1.51 28.01 -1.10
N HIS A 26 -1.84 28.74 -2.17
CA HIS A 26 -0.95 29.78 -2.69
C HIS A 26 -0.73 30.90 -1.66
N ALA A 27 -1.80 31.38 -1.02
CA ALA A 27 -1.70 32.38 0.02
C ALA A 27 -0.80 31.94 1.18
N SER A 28 -0.95 30.68 1.63
CA SER A 28 -0.13 30.13 2.71
C SER A 28 1.35 30.05 2.33
N LEU A 29 1.67 29.59 1.12
CA LEU A 29 3.05 29.50 0.63
C LEU A 29 3.68 30.88 0.47
N ARG A 30 2.95 31.84 -0.11
CA ARG A 30 3.38 33.24 -0.24
C ARG A 30 3.66 33.88 1.13
N ALA A 31 2.87 33.51 2.15
CA ALA A 31 3.06 33.99 3.52
C ALA A 31 4.18 33.29 4.30
N GLY A 32 4.91 32.35 3.66
CA GLY A 32 6.00 31.59 4.25
C GLY A 32 5.54 30.43 5.16
N ILE A 33 4.26 30.05 5.09
CA ILE A 33 3.76 28.87 5.81
C ILE A 33 4.18 27.62 5.02
N GLN A 34 4.87 26.68 5.65
CA GLN A 34 5.23 25.40 5.05
C GLN A 34 3.99 24.51 4.90
N HIS A 35 3.15 24.84 3.92
CA HIS A 35 1.93 24.08 3.65
C HIS A 35 2.21 22.91 2.73
N TYR A 36 2.08 21.70 3.28
CA TYR A 36 2.45 20.48 2.58
C TYR A 36 1.48 20.13 1.45
N HIS A 37 1.98 19.79 0.26
CA HIS A 37 1.18 19.57 -0.95
C HIS A 37 1.90 18.65 -1.96
N VAL A 38 2.05 17.39 -1.62
CA VAL A 38 2.86 16.38 -2.35
C VAL A 38 2.59 16.34 -3.86
N CYS A 39 1.33 16.48 -4.30
CA CYS A 39 0.99 16.46 -5.72
C CYS A 39 1.20 17.81 -6.44
N GLY A 40 1.86 18.79 -5.83
CA GLY A 40 2.04 20.11 -6.45
C GLY A 40 0.74 20.91 -6.66
N GLY A 41 -0.30 20.67 -5.87
CA GLY A 41 -1.58 21.39 -5.98
C GLY A 41 -2.56 20.82 -7.03
N ASN A 42 -2.30 19.65 -7.58
CA ASN A 42 -3.07 19.05 -8.69
C ASN A 42 -4.27 18.20 -8.26
N SER A 43 -4.71 18.27 -7.00
CA SER A 43 -5.83 17.47 -6.47
C SER A 43 -5.68 15.95 -6.61
N LYS A 44 -4.45 15.45 -6.78
CA LYS A 44 -4.14 14.01 -6.87
C LYS A 44 -3.88 13.36 -5.51
N CYS A 45 -3.70 14.17 -4.45
CA CYS A 45 -3.51 13.72 -3.06
C CYS A 45 -4.35 14.60 -2.12
N SER A 46 -4.32 14.28 -0.82
CA SER A 46 -5.03 15.03 0.22
C SER A 46 -4.10 15.62 1.29
N THR A 47 -2.80 15.75 1.00
CA THR A 47 -1.82 16.26 1.99
C THR A 47 -2.01 17.75 2.30
N CYS A 48 -2.55 18.53 1.37
CA CYS A 48 -2.89 19.93 1.58
C CYS A 48 -4.26 20.15 2.24
N ARG A 49 -4.90 19.10 2.79
CA ARG A 49 -6.20 19.27 3.43
C ARG A 49 -6.15 20.16 4.65
N VAL A 50 -7.19 20.97 4.80
CA VAL A 50 -7.41 21.86 5.93
C VAL A 50 -8.75 21.57 6.57
N LEU A 51 -8.79 21.65 7.90
CA LEU A 51 -10.03 21.57 8.68
C LEU A 51 -10.56 22.99 8.85
N ILE A 52 -11.74 23.27 8.35
CA ILE A 52 -12.43 24.55 8.50
C ILE A 52 -13.11 24.57 9.86
N LEU A 53 -12.77 25.58 10.66
CA LEU A 53 -13.28 25.79 12.01
C LEU A 53 -14.36 26.88 12.07
N GLY A 54 -14.32 27.82 11.10
CA GLY A 54 -15.30 28.90 10.96
C GLY A 54 -15.22 29.53 9.57
N GLY A 55 -16.32 30.09 9.08
CA GLY A 55 -16.37 30.76 7.77
C GLY A 55 -16.50 29.79 6.59
N MET A 56 -17.13 28.65 6.74
CA MET A 56 -17.32 27.69 5.64
C MET A 56 -18.12 28.32 4.49
N GLU A 57 -19.08 29.17 4.79
CA GLU A 57 -19.90 29.94 3.85
C GLU A 57 -19.10 30.94 3.02
N ASN A 58 -17.93 31.34 3.49
CA ASN A 58 -17.00 32.27 2.84
C ASN A 58 -15.98 31.56 1.96
N LEU A 59 -16.20 30.30 1.63
CA LEU A 59 -15.35 29.51 0.74
C LEU A 59 -16.02 29.28 -0.61
N SER A 60 -15.20 29.20 -1.65
CA SER A 60 -15.68 28.78 -2.97
C SER A 60 -16.35 27.41 -2.92
N GLU A 61 -17.30 27.18 -3.81
CA GLU A 61 -17.91 25.86 -3.98
C GLU A 61 -16.84 24.78 -4.28
N ILE A 62 -17.21 23.54 -3.99
CA ILE A 62 -16.33 22.39 -4.28
C ILE A 62 -16.24 22.23 -5.79
N ASN A 63 -15.07 22.45 -6.35
CA ASN A 63 -14.85 22.32 -7.80
C ASN A 63 -14.78 20.83 -8.23
N GLU A 64 -14.79 20.61 -9.55
CA GLU A 64 -14.77 19.25 -10.13
C GLU A 64 -13.56 18.42 -9.69
N LYS A 65 -12.37 19.02 -9.56
CA LYS A 65 -11.15 18.33 -9.15
C LYS A 65 -11.20 17.88 -7.70
N GLU A 66 -11.67 18.73 -6.79
CA GLU A 66 -11.87 18.35 -5.38
C GLU A 66 -12.99 17.31 -5.26
N ASN A 67 -14.08 17.46 -6.02
CA ASN A 67 -15.19 16.51 -6.01
C ASN A 67 -14.78 15.13 -6.54
N ALA A 68 -13.95 15.07 -7.58
CA ALA A 68 -13.40 13.82 -8.09
C ALA A 68 -12.57 13.07 -7.03
N LEU A 69 -11.78 13.80 -6.23
CA LEU A 69 -11.04 13.21 -5.12
C LEU A 69 -11.98 12.75 -3.99
N ARG A 70 -13.02 13.55 -3.66
CA ARG A 70 -14.02 13.19 -2.62
C ARG A 70 -14.80 11.92 -2.95
N LYS A 71 -15.00 11.59 -4.23
CA LYS A 71 -15.61 10.31 -4.65
C LYS A 71 -14.70 9.10 -4.39
N ARG A 72 -13.39 9.31 -4.30
CA ARG A 72 -12.40 8.26 -4.09
C ARG A 72 -12.06 8.05 -2.61
N ILE A 73 -12.17 9.10 -1.80
CA ILE A 73 -11.81 9.08 -0.38
C ILE A 73 -12.90 9.76 0.45
N LEU A 74 -13.11 9.26 1.67
CA LEU A 74 -14.03 9.88 2.61
C LEU A 74 -13.37 11.11 3.23
N LEU A 75 -13.82 12.31 2.82
CA LEU A 75 -13.46 13.57 3.47
C LEU A 75 -14.65 14.10 4.25
N PRO A 76 -14.49 14.47 5.54
CA PRO A 76 -15.52 15.15 6.31
C PRO A 76 -16.01 16.42 5.61
N LYS A 77 -17.26 16.84 5.89
CA LYS A 77 -17.86 18.03 5.24
C LYS A 77 -17.08 19.31 5.50
N ASN A 78 -16.47 19.44 6.68
CA ASN A 78 -15.67 20.57 7.10
C ASN A 78 -14.18 20.45 6.75
N VAL A 79 -13.78 19.52 5.91
CA VAL A 79 -12.44 19.41 5.38
C VAL A 79 -12.42 19.82 3.92
N ARG A 80 -11.51 20.73 3.55
CA ARG A 80 -11.32 21.20 2.17
C ARG A 80 -9.88 20.94 1.70
N LEU A 81 -9.67 20.95 0.40
CA LEU A 81 -8.33 20.92 -0.19
C LEU A 81 -7.83 22.34 -0.43
N ALA A 82 -6.82 22.78 0.32
CA ALA A 82 -6.30 24.15 0.22
C ALA A 82 -5.86 24.53 -1.20
N CYS A 83 -5.44 23.57 -2.01
CA CYS A 83 -5.05 23.82 -3.40
C CYS A 83 -6.22 24.03 -4.36
N GLN A 84 -7.45 23.77 -3.95
CA GLN A 84 -8.65 23.91 -4.77
C GLN A 84 -9.66 24.92 -4.21
N THR A 85 -9.41 25.43 -3.01
CA THR A 85 -10.35 26.27 -2.26
C THR A 85 -9.88 27.71 -2.26
N GLN A 86 -10.77 28.62 -2.60
CA GLN A 86 -10.60 30.08 -2.54
C GLN A 86 -11.47 30.66 -1.42
N VAL A 87 -11.11 31.81 -0.89
CA VAL A 87 -11.94 32.58 0.04
C VAL A 87 -12.72 33.62 -0.76
N THR A 88 -14.01 33.71 -0.52
CA THR A 88 -14.96 34.57 -1.27
C THR A 88 -15.65 35.61 -0.42
N GLY A 89 -15.30 35.72 0.85
CA GLY A 89 -15.95 36.63 1.79
C GLY A 89 -15.06 36.93 3.01
N GLU A 90 -15.67 37.11 4.16
CA GLU A 90 -15.00 37.38 5.43
C GLU A 90 -13.91 36.34 5.77
N PRO A 91 -12.98 36.70 6.70
CA PRO A 91 -11.91 35.79 7.08
C PRO A 91 -12.38 34.39 7.52
N VAL A 92 -11.66 33.39 7.07
CA VAL A 92 -11.93 31.96 7.36
C VAL A 92 -10.93 31.46 8.39
N LEU A 93 -11.42 30.83 9.46
CA LEU A 93 -10.58 30.16 10.46
C LEU A 93 -10.39 28.69 10.08
N LEU A 94 -9.15 28.25 9.99
CA LEU A 94 -8.82 26.88 9.64
C LEU A 94 -7.58 26.35 10.36
N LYS A 95 -7.38 25.04 10.23
CA LYS A 95 -6.25 24.31 10.79
C LYS A 95 -5.68 23.36 9.74
N ARG A 96 -4.36 23.40 9.54
CA ARG A 96 -3.67 22.44 8.68
C ARG A 96 -3.56 21.08 9.39
N ILE A 97 -3.57 19.99 8.65
CA ILE A 97 -3.35 18.65 9.19
C ILE A 97 -1.86 18.43 9.45
N ILE A 98 -1.01 18.80 8.50
CA ILE A 98 0.45 18.68 8.60
C ILE A 98 0.99 20.03 9.04
N ARG A 99 1.57 20.13 10.25
CA ARG A 99 1.90 21.41 10.87
C ARG A 99 3.35 21.62 11.26
N ASP A 100 4.00 20.57 11.71
CA ASP A 100 5.33 20.67 12.30
C ASP A 100 6.35 19.74 11.60
N ARG A 101 7.59 19.83 12.05
CA ARG A 101 8.67 18.99 11.50
C ARG A 101 8.45 17.51 11.74
N THR A 102 7.76 17.14 12.83
CA THR A 102 7.45 15.74 13.12
C THR A 102 6.44 15.20 12.11
N ASP A 103 5.35 15.97 11.87
CA ASP A 103 4.40 15.63 10.81
C ASP A 103 5.09 15.56 9.45
N ILE A 104 5.99 16.53 9.15
CA ILE A 104 6.76 16.55 7.91
C ILE A 104 7.69 15.32 7.85
N HIS A 105 8.40 14.97 8.92
CA HIS A 105 9.26 13.78 8.96
C HIS A 105 8.51 12.47 8.78
N LEU A 106 7.26 12.40 9.19
CA LEU A 106 6.40 11.25 8.88
C LEU A 106 6.09 11.14 7.38
N TYR A 107 6.28 12.21 6.62
CA TYR A 107 6.02 12.29 5.19
C TYR A 107 7.29 12.53 4.33
N VAL A 108 8.44 12.87 4.90
CA VAL A 108 9.70 13.14 4.18
C VAL A 108 10.88 12.57 4.94
N HIS A 109 11.55 11.56 4.40
CA HIS A 109 12.86 11.17 4.88
C HIS A 109 13.93 12.06 4.26
N LYS A 110 14.73 12.70 5.14
CA LYS A 110 15.91 13.54 4.88
C LYS A 110 15.75 14.67 3.88
N ILE A 111 15.78 15.87 4.41
CA ILE A 111 16.21 17.07 3.70
C ILE A 111 17.73 17.14 3.88
N ASP A 112 18.50 16.46 3.06
CA ASP A 112 19.81 16.91 2.67
C ASP A 112 19.63 17.76 1.41
N ASP A 113 20.29 18.90 1.35
CA ASP A 113 19.97 20.08 0.54
C ASP A 113 19.92 19.92 -0.99
N GLU A 114 20.03 18.73 -1.58
CA GLU A 114 20.06 18.54 -3.04
C GLU A 114 19.10 17.51 -3.64
N GLU A 115 18.43 16.66 -2.85
CA GLU A 115 17.42 15.73 -3.39
C GLU A 115 16.15 15.67 -2.54
N ARG A 116 15.08 16.28 -3.04
CA ARG A 116 13.73 16.16 -2.49
C ARG A 116 13.20 14.73 -2.73
N HIS A 117 13.54 13.81 -1.87
CA HIS A 117 12.95 12.47 -1.93
C HIS A 117 11.50 12.54 -1.44
N GLN A 118 10.58 12.23 -2.33
CA GLN A 118 9.15 12.11 -2.02
C GLN A 118 8.95 10.93 -1.05
N ILE A 119 8.05 11.11 -0.08
CA ILE A 119 7.75 10.12 0.99
C ILE A 119 7.23 8.81 0.46
N GLY A 120 6.63 8.83 -0.69
CA GLY A 120 6.07 7.68 -1.34
C GLY A 120 5.92 7.95 -2.82
N GLU A 121 6.29 6.98 -3.60
CA GLU A 121 6.03 6.90 -5.02
C GLU A 121 4.80 6.03 -5.26
N GLU A 122 3.84 6.54 -6.07
CA GLU A 122 2.78 5.66 -6.58
C GLU A 122 3.38 4.75 -7.64
N LYS A 123 3.23 3.43 -7.44
CA LYS A 123 3.72 2.43 -8.39
C LYS A 123 2.68 1.33 -8.60
N GLU A 124 2.64 0.79 -9.79
CA GLU A 124 1.80 -0.39 -10.09
C GLU A 124 2.67 -1.64 -9.94
N LEU A 125 2.31 -2.48 -8.96
CA LEU A 125 3.08 -3.68 -8.59
C LEU A 125 2.17 -4.91 -8.56
N ALA A 126 2.77 -6.08 -8.78
CA ALA A 126 2.15 -7.34 -8.42
C ALA A 126 2.56 -7.70 -6.98
N LEU A 127 1.57 -7.95 -6.14
CA LEU A 127 1.70 -8.15 -4.71
C LEU A 127 1.39 -9.59 -4.39
N PHE A 128 2.29 -10.21 -3.67
CA PHE A 128 2.33 -11.65 -3.42
C PHE A 128 2.41 -11.88 -1.90
N PHE A 129 1.42 -12.55 -1.36
CA PHE A 129 1.41 -13.02 0.02
C PHE A 129 1.53 -14.53 0.08
N LEU A 130 2.39 -15.01 0.96
CA LEU A 130 2.60 -16.42 1.23
C LEU A 130 2.48 -16.66 2.74
N ASP A 131 1.89 -17.78 3.13
CA ASP A 131 1.81 -18.24 4.52
C ASP A 131 2.02 -19.74 4.58
N ILE A 132 2.79 -20.21 5.56
CA ILE A 132 3.06 -21.62 5.77
C ILE A 132 1.85 -22.29 6.41
N ARG A 133 1.43 -23.40 5.87
CA ARG A 133 0.35 -24.23 6.43
C ARG A 133 0.90 -25.26 7.42
N ASN A 134 0.10 -25.55 8.44
CA ASN A 134 0.44 -26.51 9.48
C ASN A 134 1.72 -26.15 10.26
N PHE A 135 2.03 -24.85 10.36
CA PHE A 135 3.20 -24.39 11.11
C PHE A 135 3.06 -24.61 12.63
N THR A 136 1.88 -24.36 13.20
CA THR A 136 1.64 -24.57 14.63
C THR A 136 1.84 -26.04 15.05
N PRO A 137 1.28 -27.05 14.35
CA PRO A 137 1.59 -28.45 14.61
C PRO A 137 3.09 -28.79 14.53
N LEU A 138 3.82 -28.21 13.57
CA LEU A 138 5.27 -28.37 13.49
C LEU A 138 5.98 -27.82 14.73
N MET A 139 5.56 -26.65 15.23
CA MET A 139 6.12 -26.06 16.45
C MET A 139 5.84 -26.91 17.69
N GLU A 140 4.65 -27.48 17.80
CA GLU A 140 4.26 -28.35 18.92
C GLU A 140 5.03 -29.68 18.91
N ALA A 141 5.33 -30.22 17.74
CA ALA A 141 6.02 -31.50 17.56
C ALA A 141 7.55 -31.41 17.57
N SER A 142 8.13 -30.21 17.54
CA SER A 142 9.57 -29.99 17.35
C SER A 142 10.20 -29.21 18.51
N LEU A 143 11.50 -29.40 18.73
CA LEU A 143 12.24 -28.56 19.67
C LEU A 143 12.42 -27.14 19.11
N PRO A 144 12.49 -26.10 19.95
CA PRO A 144 12.58 -24.70 19.49
C PRO A 144 13.74 -24.44 18.51
N PHE A 145 14.89 -25.08 18.71
CA PHE A 145 16.04 -24.93 17.81
C PHE A 145 15.80 -25.57 16.44
N ASP A 146 15.07 -26.69 16.38
CA ASP A 146 14.71 -27.35 15.12
C ASP A 146 13.72 -26.50 14.33
N VAL A 147 12.73 -25.89 15.01
CA VAL A 147 11.78 -24.95 14.40
C VAL A 147 12.51 -23.77 13.76
N ILE A 148 13.43 -23.11 14.51
CA ILE A 148 14.23 -21.98 14.00
C ILE A 148 15.06 -22.43 12.79
N HIS A 149 15.65 -23.62 12.86
CA HIS A 149 16.45 -24.15 11.76
C HIS A 149 15.62 -24.41 10.51
N ILE A 150 14.46 -25.06 10.65
CA ILE A 150 13.54 -25.37 9.54
C ILE A 150 13.05 -24.05 8.89
N ILE A 151 12.58 -23.10 9.69
CA ILE A 151 12.09 -21.81 9.21
C ILE A 151 13.19 -21.04 8.47
N SER A 152 14.40 -21.00 9.02
CA SER A 152 15.51 -20.32 8.37
C SER A 152 15.83 -20.94 6.99
N ARG A 153 15.76 -22.26 6.87
CA ARG A 153 15.96 -22.94 5.58
C ARG A 153 14.82 -22.69 4.60
N LEU A 154 13.58 -22.65 5.06
CA LEU A 154 12.42 -22.30 4.23
C LEU A 154 12.54 -20.87 3.71
N TYR A 155 12.91 -19.92 4.55
CA TYR A 155 13.09 -18.53 4.14
C TYR A 155 14.22 -18.36 3.11
N LEU A 156 15.34 -19.06 3.28
CA LEU A 156 16.43 -19.07 2.29
C LEU A 156 15.97 -19.64 0.94
N LEU A 157 15.14 -20.70 0.96
CA LEU A 157 14.55 -21.28 -0.25
C LEU A 157 13.60 -20.28 -0.91
N PHE A 158 12.70 -19.65 -0.13
CA PHE A 158 11.75 -18.65 -0.62
C PHE A 158 12.47 -17.44 -1.22
N GLU A 159 13.42 -16.87 -0.50
CA GLU A 159 14.24 -15.75 -0.97
C GLU A 159 14.95 -16.05 -2.29
N LYS A 160 15.57 -17.22 -2.40
CA LYS A 160 16.24 -17.66 -3.63
C LYS A 160 15.30 -17.72 -4.83
N VAL A 161 14.09 -18.26 -4.64
CA VAL A 161 13.08 -18.34 -5.71
C VAL A 161 12.55 -16.96 -6.06
N ILE A 162 12.18 -16.16 -5.06
CA ILE A 162 11.64 -14.81 -5.25
C ILE A 162 12.64 -13.93 -6.03
N LYS A 163 13.90 -13.91 -5.62
CA LYS A 163 14.97 -13.14 -6.31
C LYS A 163 15.21 -13.60 -7.74
N LYS A 164 15.12 -14.90 -8.02
CA LYS A 164 15.25 -15.45 -9.38
C LYS A 164 14.24 -14.86 -10.36
N PHE A 165 13.06 -14.46 -9.87
CA PHE A 165 11.99 -13.84 -10.66
C PHE A 165 11.85 -12.33 -10.41
N ASN A 166 12.90 -11.65 -9.96
CA ASN A 166 12.94 -10.21 -9.72
C ASN A 166 11.90 -9.73 -8.70
N GLY A 167 11.58 -10.54 -7.71
CA GLY A 167 10.73 -10.17 -6.58
C GLY A 167 11.56 -9.63 -5.42
N GLU A 168 10.95 -8.74 -4.63
CA GLU A 168 11.52 -8.16 -3.42
C GLU A 168 10.68 -8.53 -2.20
N ILE A 169 11.32 -9.04 -1.15
CA ILE A 169 10.65 -9.32 0.13
C ILE A 169 10.49 -8.01 0.87
N ILE A 170 9.24 -7.56 1.03
CA ILE A 170 8.90 -6.31 1.71
C ILE A 170 8.83 -6.52 3.23
N GLU A 171 8.27 -7.64 3.67
CA GLU A 171 8.05 -7.92 5.09
C GLU A 171 7.95 -9.42 5.35
N THR A 172 8.41 -9.82 6.52
CA THR A 172 8.19 -11.15 7.08
C THR A 172 7.32 -11.01 8.32
N ALA A 173 6.24 -11.77 8.43
CA ALA A 173 5.31 -11.73 9.56
C ALA A 173 5.06 -13.15 10.07
N GLY A 174 5.76 -13.52 11.15
CA GLY A 174 5.67 -14.89 11.69
C GLY A 174 6.20 -15.91 10.69
N ASP A 175 5.31 -16.73 10.16
CA ASP A 175 5.55 -17.74 9.13
C ASP A 175 5.16 -17.27 7.72
N GLY A 176 4.73 -16.01 7.58
CA GLY A 176 4.29 -15.42 6.33
C GLY A 176 5.33 -14.50 5.67
N LEU A 177 5.19 -14.32 4.36
CA LEU A 177 5.97 -13.38 3.55
C LEU A 177 5.05 -12.45 2.77
N TYR A 178 5.40 -11.17 2.77
CA TYR A 178 4.89 -10.19 1.83
C TYR A 178 5.97 -9.83 0.81
N VAL A 179 5.68 -10.02 -0.47
CA VAL A 179 6.60 -9.82 -1.59
C VAL A 179 5.95 -8.90 -2.62
N ALA A 180 6.76 -8.10 -3.30
CA ALA A 180 6.32 -7.28 -4.42
C ALA A 180 7.19 -7.51 -5.65
N PHE A 181 6.58 -7.41 -6.85
CA PHE A 181 7.23 -7.53 -8.15
C PHE A 181 6.88 -6.31 -8.99
N GLY A 182 7.81 -5.87 -9.87
CA GLY A 182 7.54 -4.78 -10.81
C GLY A 182 8.25 -3.48 -10.47
N PHE A 183 9.31 -3.51 -9.66
CA PHE A 183 10.07 -2.31 -9.33
C PHE A 183 10.67 -1.65 -10.57
N ASP A 184 11.17 -2.44 -11.52
CA ASP A 184 11.86 -1.97 -12.73
C ASP A 184 11.30 -2.61 -14.01
N THR A 185 10.06 -3.13 -13.99
CA THR A 185 9.43 -3.81 -15.11
C THR A 185 7.98 -3.36 -15.32
N THR A 186 7.35 -3.79 -16.42
CA THR A 186 5.93 -3.55 -16.65
C THR A 186 5.07 -4.35 -15.67
N LEU A 187 3.80 -3.94 -15.50
CA LEU A 187 2.88 -4.64 -14.62
C LEU A 187 2.57 -6.07 -15.10
N GLU A 188 2.52 -6.29 -16.41
CA GLU A 188 2.35 -7.59 -17.02
C GLU A 188 3.54 -8.52 -16.75
N ASP A 189 4.77 -7.99 -16.85
CA ASP A 189 5.98 -8.74 -16.49
C ASP A 189 6.00 -9.04 -14.99
N ALA A 190 5.61 -8.09 -14.15
CA ALA A 190 5.50 -8.26 -12.71
C ALA A 190 4.51 -9.37 -12.34
N ALA A 191 3.31 -9.36 -12.92
CA ALA A 191 2.29 -10.39 -12.70
C ALA A 191 2.77 -11.77 -13.19
N THR A 192 3.41 -11.82 -14.35
CA THR A 192 3.99 -13.05 -14.92
C THR A 192 5.12 -13.60 -14.05
N ASN A 193 6.01 -12.73 -13.57
CA ASN A 193 7.10 -13.10 -12.68
C ASN A 193 6.58 -13.62 -11.33
N ALA A 194 5.57 -12.97 -10.75
CA ALA A 194 4.93 -13.42 -9.52
C ALA A 194 4.28 -14.81 -9.68
N TYR A 195 3.62 -15.08 -10.80
CA TYR A 195 3.08 -16.37 -11.14
C TYR A 195 4.18 -17.45 -11.26
N HIS A 196 5.27 -17.17 -11.99
CA HIS A 196 6.40 -18.09 -12.12
C HIS A 196 7.13 -18.31 -10.80
N ALA A 197 7.25 -17.30 -9.96
CA ALA A 197 7.79 -17.44 -8.62
C ALA A 197 6.94 -18.40 -7.79
N ALA A 198 5.60 -18.26 -7.77
CA ALA A 198 4.70 -19.15 -7.06
C ALA A 198 4.81 -20.60 -7.53
N THR A 199 4.74 -20.83 -8.84
CA THR A 199 4.82 -22.19 -9.41
C THR A 199 6.18 -22.86 -9.16
N ASN A 200 7.28 -22.09 -9.25
CA ASN A 200 8.61 -22.60 -8.93
C ASN A 200 8.75 -22.88 -7.43
N LEU A 201 8.16 -22.04 -6.58
CA LEU A 201 8.16 -22.19 -5.13
C LEU A 201 7.48 -23.49 -4.69
N PHE A 202 6.32 -23.83 -5.24
CA PHE A 202 5.66 -25.11 -4.99
C PHE A 202 6.52 -26.30 -5.39
N LYS A 203 7.22 -26.22 -6.52
CA LYS A 203 8.15 -27.27 -6.97
C LYS A 203 9.31 -27.46 -5.99
N GLU A 204 9.97 -26.37 -5.62
CA GLU A 204 11.12 -26.42 -4.71
C GLU A 204 10.72 -26.85 -3.30
N LEU A 205 9.51 -26.47 -2.85
CA LEU A 205 8.97 -26.90 -1.56
C LEU A 205 8.68 -28.41 -1.53
N ARG A 206 8.13 -28.98 -2.61
CA ARG A 206 7.94 -30.43 -2.73
C ARG A 206 9.28 -31.18 -2.63
N ASN A 207 10.32 -30.68 -3.31
CA ASN A 207 11.66 -31.26 -3.21
C ASN A 207 12.22 -31.15 -1.78
N PHE A 208 12.05 -29.99 -1.15
CA PHE A 208 12.49 -29.76 0.23
C PHE A 208 11.78 -30.66 1.25
N ASN A 209 10.47 -30.85 1.10
CA ASN A 209 9.73 -31.81 1.93
C ASN A 209 10.33 -33.23 1.76
N LYS A 210 10.38 -33.72 0.54
CA LYS A 210 10.84 -35.08 0.22
C LYS A 210 12.28 -35.37 0.63
N ASP A 211 13.18 -34.41 0.36
CA ASP A 211 14.62 -34.63 0.51
C ASP A 211 15.14 -34.22 1.90
N TYR A 212 14.37 -33.42 2.64
CA TYR A 212 14.82 -32.89 3.92
C TYR A 212 13.80 -33.03 5.06
N LEU A 213 12.59 -32.46 4.97
CA LEU A 213 11.68 -32.47 6.11
C LEU A 213 11.14 -33.85 6.46
N GLU A 214 10.73 -34.65 5.50
CA GLU A 214 10.21 -35.99 5.73
C GLU A 214 11.27 -36.94 6.31
N PRO A 215 12.49 -37.03 5.74
CA PRO A 215 13.50 -37.94 6.26
C PRO A 215 14.04 -37.58 7.64
N TYR A 216 14.20 -36.29 7.97
CA TYR A 216 14.84 -35.85 9.20
C TYR A 216 13.88 -35.46 10.32
N PHE A 217 12.66 -35.04 9.96
CA PHE A 217 11.69 -34.48 10.93
C PHE A 217 10.33 -35.18 10.88
N SER A 218 10.13 -36.15 9.98
CA SER A 218 8.85 -36.84 9.77
C SER A 218 7.69 -35.88 9.58
N HIS A 219 7.94 -34.75 8.91
CA HIS A 219 6.99 -33.67 8.71
C HIS A 219 7.05 -33.14 7.27
N SER A 220 5.96 -32.53 6.83
CA SER A 220 5.91 -31.79 5.57
C SER A 220 5.20 -30.46 5.77
N VAL A 221 5.59 -29.46 5.01
CA VAL A 221 4.95 -28.13 5.03
C VAL A 221 4.32 -27.83 3.68
N ASN A 222 3.19 -27.15 3.73
CA ASN A 222 2.51 -26.59 2.58
C ASN A 222 2.48 -25.05 2.71
N VAL A 223 2.20 -24.36 1.63
CA VAL A 223 2.03 -22.89 1.65
C VAL A 223 0.74 -22.53 0.93
N GLY A 224 0.12 -21.44 1.37
CA GLY A 224 -0.96 -20.76 0.65
C GLY A 224 -0.45 -19.47 0.05
N ILE A 225 -0.71 -19.24 -1.24
CA ILE A 225 -0.25 -18.05 -1.97
C ILE A 225 -1.44 -17.28 -2.52
N GLY A 226 -1.47 -15.96 -2.27
CA GLY A 226 -2.42 -15.02 -2.85
C GLY A 226 -1.70 -13.93 -3.64
N ILE A 227 -2.12 -13.68 -4.90
CA ILE A 227 -1.54 -12.63 -5.74
C ILE A 227 -2.61 -11.67 -6.24
N HIS A 228 -2.31 -10.37 -6.13
CA HIS A 228 -3.09 -9.29 -6.73
C HIS A 228 -2.17 -8.25 -7.33
N ALA A 229 -2.62 -7.54 -8.35
CA ALA A 229 -1.89 -6.45 -8.96
C ALA A 229 -2.64 -5.12 -8.78
N GLY A 230 -1.91 -4.03 -8.63
CA GLY A 230 -2.54 -2.72 -8.53
C GLY A 230 -1.62 -1.61 -8.08
N ARG A 231 -2.18 -0.42 -8.01
CA ARG A 231 -1.47 0.80 -7.63
C ARG A 231 -1.33 0.92 -6.12
N VAL A 232 -0.11 1.07 -5.68
CA VAL A 232 0.30 1.17 -4.28
C VAL A 232 1.17 2.40 -4.04
N ILE A 233 1.35 2.76 -2.78
CA ILE A 233 2.36 3.73 -2.35
C ILE A 233 3.57 2.93 -1.84
N MET A 234 4.72 3.23 -2.42
CA MET A 234 6.02 2.70 -2.01
C MET A 234 6.80 3.81 -1.31
N GLY A 235 7.35 3.54 -0.15
CA GLY A 235 8.14 4.52 0.60
C GLY A 235 8.95 3.88 1.71
N SER A 236 9.98 4.58 2.19
CA SER A 236 10.76 4.14 3.33
C SER A 236 10.18 4.70 4.64
N ILE A 237 10.04 3.86 5.63
CA ILE A 237 9.68 4.27 7.00
C ILE A 237 10.88 3.98 7.90
N ALA A 238 11.39 5.02 8.58
CA ALA A 238 12.44 4.85 9.56
C ALA A 238 11.86 4.40 10.90
N LEU A 239 12.12 3.18 11.28
CA LEU A 239 11.84 2.66 12.62
C LEU A 239 13.18 2.28 13.28
N ASN A 240 13.44 2.82 14.47
CA ASN A 240 14.66 2.54 15.24
C ASN A 240 15.97 2.73 14.44
N LYS A 241 16.09 3.81 13.66
CA LYS A 241 17.24 4.16 12.81
C LYS A 241 17.50 3.17 11.64
N LYS A 242 16.59 2.25 11.36
CA LYS A 242 16.64 1.39 10.17
C LYS A 242 15.56 1.83 9.21
N GLU A 243 15.95 2.16 8.00
CA GLU A 243 15.01 2.38 6.90
C GLU A 243 14.47 1.04 6.44
N GLN A 244 13.15 0.95 6.36
CA GLN A 244 12.45 -0.22 5.82
C GLN A 244 11.57 0.24 4.67
N LEU A 245 11.75 -0.38 3.52
CA LEU A 245 10.84 -0.22 2.41
C LEU A 245 9.44 -0.72 2.83
N LYS A 246 8.44 0.11 2.65
CA LYS A 246 7.03 -0.24 2.83
C LYS A 246 6.28 -0.07 1.52
N VAL A 247 5.44 -1.02 1.22
CA VAL A 247 4.53 -0.99 0.07
C VAL A 247 3.12 -1.12 0.61
N MET A 248 2.31 -0.07 0.46
CA MET A 248 1.01 0.04 1.11
C MET A 248 -0.09 0.44 0.12
N GLY A 249 -1.29 -0.05 0.36
CA GLY A 249 -2.47 0.29 -0.42
C GLY A 249 -3.53 -0.81 -0.36
N LEU A 250 -4.71 -0.51 -0.86
CA LEU A 250 -5.79 -1.49 -0.93
C LEU A 250 -5.39 -2.79 -1.67
N PRO A 251 -4.59 -2.73 -2.77
CA PRO A 251 -4.12 -3.94 -3.44
C PRO A 251 -3.34 -4.89 -2.54
N ALA A 252 -2.52 -4.38 -1.60
CA ALA A 252 -1.82 -5.24 -0.63
C ALA A 252 -2.80 -5.99 0.28
N ASN A 253 -3.84 -5.29 0.76
CA ASN A 253 -4.89 -5.92 1.56
C ASN A 253 -5.64 -7.00 0.76
N ILE A 254 -5.94 -6.75 -0.52
CA ILE A 254 -6.60 -7.74 -1.38
C ILE A 254 -5.71 -8.98 -1.53
N ALA A 255 -4.42 -8.83 -1.87
CA ALA A 255 -3.49 -9.95 -2.00
C ALA A 255 -3.38 -10.78 -0.71
N SER A 256 -3.31 -10.12 0.45
CA SER A 256 -3.35 -10.77 1.77
C SER A 256 -4.64 -11.55 1.98
N ARG A 257 -5.81 -10.99 1.64
CA ARG A 257 -7.10 -11.69 1.75
C ARG A 257 -7.24 -12.86 0.78
N LEU A 258 -6.65 -12.78 -0.41
CA LEU A 258 -6.58 -13.92 -1.33
C LEU A 258 -5.74 -15.06 -0.75
N GLN A 259 -4.65 -14.73 -0.06
CA GLN A 259 -3.84 -15.71 0.65
C GLN A 259 -4.65 -16.37 1.79
N ASP A 260 -5.40 -15.60 2.60
CA ASP A 260 -6.32 -16.15 3.61
C ASP A 260 -7.35 -17.11 2.98
N ALA A 261 -7.96 -16.71 1.85
CA ALA A 261 -8.98 -17.46 1.13
C ALA A 261 -8.48 -18.80 0.58
N THR A 262 -7.17 -19.01 0.45
CA THR A 262 -6.60 -20.30 0.05
C THR A 262 -7.02 -21.43 1.00
N ARG A 263 -7.21 -21.13 2.30
CA ARG A 263 -7.68 -22.09 3.29
C ARG A 263 -9.17 -22.40 3.11
N GLU A 264 -9.98 -21.36 2.91
CA GLU A 264 -11.44 -21.48 2.78
C GLU A 264 -11.85 -22.25 1.50
N LEU A 265 -11.13 -21.99 0.39
CA LEU A 265 -11.38 -22.60 -0.91
C LEU A 265 -10.63 -23.92 -1.11
N ASN A 266 -9.87 -24.36 -0.12
CA ASN A 266 -9.01 -25.55 -0.21
C ASN A 266 -8.18 -25.58 -1.51
N ASN A 267 -7.54 -24.44 -1.83
CA ASN A 267 -6.69 -24.30 -3.00
C ASN A 267 -5.45 -23.49 -2.62
N ASN A 268 -4.25 -24.02 -2.85
CA ASN A 268 -3.02 -23.43 -2.35
C ASN A 268 -2.52 -22.20 -3.14
N PHE A 269 -3.18 -21.85 -4.28
CA PHE A 269 -2.77 -20.71 -5.09
C PHE A 269 -3.96 -19.97 -5.70
N ILE A 270 -4.19 -18.74 -5.29
CA ILE A 270 -5.29 -17.89 -5.73
C ILE A 270 -4.76 -16.57 -6.30
N VAL A 271 -5.30 -16.20 -7.46
CA VAL A 271 -4.94 -14.94 -8.15
C VAL A 271 -6.22 -14.16 -8.44
N SER A 272 -6.22 -12.84 -8.21
CA SER A 272 -7.36 -12.00 -8.61
C SER A 272 -7.57 -12.00 -10.13
N ALA A 273 -8.81 -11.82 -10.60
CA ALA A 273 -9.11 -11.79 -12.03
C ALA A 273 -8.32 -10.70 -12.77
N TYR A 274 -8.14 -9.53 -12.16
CA TYR A 274 -7.32 -8.46 -12.73
C TYR A 274 -5.85 -8.89 -12.90
N CYS A 275 -5.23 -9.45 -11.86
CA CYS A 275 -3.85 -9.91 -11.96
C CYS A 275 -3.71 -11.08 -12.94
N TYR A 276 -4.69 -11.99 -13.00
CA TYR A 276 -4.71 -13.10 -13.95
C TYR A 276 -4.70 -12.61 -15.40
N SER A 277 -5.48 -11.57 -15.73
CA SER A 277 -5.52 -10.99 -17.08
C SER A 277 -4.19 -10.35 -17.54
N LEU A 278 -3.27 -10.10 -16.62
CA LEU A 278 -1.93 -9.57 -16.90
C LEU A 278 -0.89 -10.67 -17.13
N ILE A 279 -1.19 -11.92 -16.76
CA ILE A 279 -0.25 -13.05 -16.89
C ILE A 279 -0.16 -13.47 -18.36
N LYS A 280 1.03 -13.38 -18.93
CA LYS A 280 1.27 -13.61 -20.38
C LYS A 280 1.16 -15.06 -20.82
N CYS A 281 1.18 -16.04 -19.90
CA CYS A 281 1.19 -17.47 -20.24
C CYS A 281 -0.16 -18.18 -20.13
N GLU A 282 -1.24 -17.44 -19.81
CA GLU A 282 -2.62 -17.95 -19.73
C GLU A 282 -2.74 -19.32 -19.03
N PRO A 283 -2.40 -19.45 -17.75
CA PRO A 283 -2.46 -20.75 -17.06
C PRO A 283 -3.91 -21.26 -16.97
N VAL A 284 -4.08 -22.58 -17.04
CA VAL A 284 -5.41 -23.18 -16.85
C VAL A 284 -5.84 -22.98 -15.40
N ALA A 285 -7.04 -22.42 -15.19
CA ALA A 285 -7.55 -22.09 -13.87
C ALA A 285 -9.09 -22.15 -13.79
N GLU A 286 -9.60 -22.46 -12.62
CA GLU A 286 -11.02 -22.35 -12.31
C GLU A 286 -11.34 -20.94 -11.85
N LYS A 287 -12.35 -20.28 -12.45
CA LYS A 287 -12.82 -18.96 -12.06
C LYS A 287 -13.96 -19.07 -11.05
N VAL A 288 -13.83 -18.39 -9.92
CA VAL A 288 -14.85 -18.32 -8.87
C VAL A 288 -15.05 -16.88 -8.39
N THR A 289 -16.21 -16.62 -7.79
CA THR A 289 -16.50 -15.33 -7.13
C THR A 289 -16.56 -15.55 -5.63
N ILE A 290 -15.79 -14.73 -4.88
CA ILE A 290 -15.70 -14.84 -3.42
C ILE A 290 -15.91 -13.49 -2.75
N SER A 291 -16.30 -13.50 -1.48
CA SER A 291 -16.33 -12.32 -0.63
C SER A 291 -15.06 -12.27 0.21
N LEU A 292 -14.33 -11.18 0.15
CA LEU A 292 -13.12 -10.99 0.96
C LEU A 292 -13.43 -10.10 2.18
N LYS A 293 -12.98 -10.53 3.35
CA LYS A 293 -13.22 -9.79 4.61
C LYS A 293 -12.69 -8.35 4.53
N GLY A 294 -13.58 -7.38 4.71
CA GLY A 294 -13.25 -5.95 4.70
C GLY A 294 -13.10 -5.34 3.30
N ILE A 295 -13.39 -6.09 2.24
CA ILE A 295 -13.42 -5.62 0.86
C ILE A 295 -14.86 -5.61 0.37
N SER A 296 -15.31 -4.49 -0.18
CA SER A 296 -16.68 -4.35 -0.67
C SER A 296 -16.88 -5.10 -2.01
N GLY A 297 -18.04 -5.77 -2.14
CA GLY A 297 -18.43 -6.49 -3.36
C GLY A 297 -17.77 -7.86 -3.51
N GLY A 298 -18.35 -8.69 -4.39
CA GLY A 298 -17.76 -9.98 -4.78
C GLY A 298 -16.49 -9.76 -5.61
N GLN A 299 -15.46 -10.54 -5.32
CA GLN A 299 -14.19 -10.52 -6.04
C GLN A 299 -14.10 -11.75 -6.94
N GLU A 300 -13.89 -11.54 -8.25
CA GLU A 300 -13.58 -12.62 -9.16
C GLU A 300 -12.12 -13.02 -9.02
N VAL A 301 -11.89 -14.32 -8.84
CA VAL A 301 -10.55 -14.87 -8.65
C VAL A 301 -10.37 -16.16 -9.46
N TYR A 302 -9.12 -16.53 -9.69
CA TYR A 302 -8.74 -17.76 -10.36
C TYR A 302 -7.99 -18.69 -9.40
N LEU A 303 -8.41 -19.95 -9.35
CA LEU A 303 -7.79 -21.03 -8.58
C LEU A 303 -6.77 -21.71 -9.48
N LEU A 304 -5.49 -21.51 -9.19
CA LEU A 304 -4.35 -21.97 -9.99
C LEU A 304 -3.61 -23.13 -9.34
N GLY A 305 -3.91 -23.40 -8.10
CA GLY A 305 -3.19 -24.36 -7.28
C GLY A 305 -3.86 -25.73 -7.17
N GLU A 306 -3.28 -26.51 -6.28
CA GLU A 306 -3.77 -27.83 -5.89
C GLU A 306 -4.57 -27.73 -4.59
N ARG A 307 -5.37 -28.73 -4.28
CA ARG A 307 -6.04 -28.85 -2.98
C ARG A 307 -5.00 -29.20 -1.92
N PHE A 308 -5.19 -28.67 -0.73
CA PHE A 308 -4.41 -29.12 0.43
C PHE A 308 -4.79 -30.58 0.73
N VAL A 309 -3.79 -31.42 0.89
CA VAL A 309 -3.95 -32.85 1.24
C VAL A 309 -3.92 -33.01 2.75
#